data_033306df9a3aeb8f6c99bae48084609c
#
_entry.id   033306df9a3aeb8f6c99bae48084609c
#
_cell.length_a   1.000
_cell.length_b   1.000
_cell.length_c   1.000
_cell.angle_alpha   90.00
_cell.angle_beta   90.00
_cell.angle_gamma   90.00
#
_symmetry.space_group_name_H-M   'P 1'
#
loop_
_entity.id
_entity.type
_entity.pdbx_description
1 polymer ?
#
loop_
_entity_poly.entity_id
_entity_poly.type
_entity_poly.pdbx_seq_one_letter_code
_entity_poly.pdbx_strand_id
1 'polypeptide(L)' 'MSQYRCYMIDGRQTIVSVEILDVATDDEARHEARRLFFDRGDADGGFEVWLRDRLVERHATPLSVY' A
#
# COMPACT_ATOMS: atom_id res chain seq x y z
N MET A 1 9.75 -14.73 -9.27
CA MET A 1 9.33 -13.63 -8.41
C MET A 1 7.93 -13.19 -8.84
N SER A 2 7.16 -12.69 -7.91
CA SER A 2 5.78 -12.32 -8.20
C SER A 2 5.64 -10.82 -8.30
N GLN A 3 4.67 -10.37 -9.09
CA GLN A 3 4.38 -8.95 -9.22
C GLN A 3 3.22 -8.59 -8.32
N TYR A 4 3.51 -7.84 -7.29
CA TYR A 4 2.50 -7.32 -6.37
C TYR A 4 2.11 -5.91 -6.82
N ARG A 5 0.86 -5.55 -6.58
CA ARG A 5 0.39 -4.19 -6.84
C ARG A 5 0.21 -3.49 -5.52
N CYS A 6 0.82 -2.32 -5.41
CA CYS A 6 0.68 -1.48 -4.23
C CYS A 6 -0.08 -0.23 -4.64
N TYR A 7 -1.31 -0.11 -4.13
CA TYR A 7 -2.16 1.05 -4.38
C TYR A 7 -1.93 2.06 -3.28
N MET A 8 -1.49 3.25 -3.65
CA MET A 8 -1.35 4.35 -2.71
C MET A 8 -2.65 5.13 -2.65
N ILE A 9 -3.13 5.37 -1.45
CA ILE A 9 -4.44 5.94 -1.19
C ILE A 9 -4.25 7.22 -0.40
N ASP A 10 -4.92 8.29 -0.81
CA ASP A 10 -4.82 9.58 -0.12
C ASP A 10 -5.81 9.66 1.04
N GLY A 11 -5.80 10.79 1.74
CA GLY A 11 -6.68 11.00 2.88
C GLY A 11 -8.15 11.04 2.54
N ARG A 12 -8.50 11.12 1.25
CA ARG A 12 -9.87 11.07 0.76
C ARG A 12 -10.25 9.67 0.32
N GLN A 13 -9.38 8.69 0.56
CA GLN A 13 -9.56 7.30 0.17
C GLN A 13 -9.62 7.10 -1.34
N THR A 14 -8.92 7.96 -2.07
CA THR A 14 -8.79 7.86 -3.52
C THR A 14 -7.44 7.27 -3.86
N ILE A 15 -7.41 6.33 -4.80
CA ILE A 15 -6.15 5.76 -5.28
C ILE A 15 -5.46 6.81 -6.13
N VAL A 16 -4.26 7.21 -5.70
CA VAL A 16 -3.50 8.25 -6.39
C VAL A 16 -2.34 7.71 -7.19
N SER A 17 -1.89 6.50 -6.90
CA SER A 17 -0.86 5.86 -7.70
C SER A 17 -0.88 4.35 -7.47
N VAL A 18 -0.27 3.64 -8.42
CA VAL A 18 -0.11 2.19 -8.35
C VAL A 18 1.36 1.90 -8.59
N GLU A 19 1.97 1.17 -7.66
CA GLU A 19 3.37 0.74 -7.78
C GLU A 19 3.42 -0.76 -7.97
N ILE A 20 4.26 -1.21 -8.89
CA ILE A 20 4.45 -2.64 -9.09
C ILE A 20 5.67 -3.07 -8.30
N LEU A 21 5.47 -4.05 -7.44
CA LEU A 21 6.52 -4.57 -6.59
C LEU A 21 6.88 -5.97 -7.07
N ASP A 22 8.08 -6.12 -7.60
CA ASP A 22 8.54 -7.41 -8.12
C ASP A 22 9.42 -8.04 -7.05
N VAL A 23 8.80 -8.80 -6.17
CA VAL A 23 9.47 -9.39 -5.02
C VAL A 23 9.04 -10.86 -4.87
N ALA A 24 9.75 -11.59 -4.01
CA ALA A 24 9.56 -13.03 -3.90
C ALA A 24 8.50 -13.43 -2.89
N THR A 25 8.28 -12.65 -1.84
CA THR A 25 7.41 -13.03 -0.74
C THR A 25 6.47 -11.90 -0.34
N ASP A 26 5.39 -12.27 0.37
CA ASP A 26 4.46 -11.30 0.93
C ASP A 26 5.16 -10.34 1.90
N ASP A 27 6.08 -10.84 2.70
CA ASP A 27 6.81 -10.01 3.67
C ASP A 27 7.65 -8.96 2.98
N GLU A 28 8.31 -9.33 1.88
CA GLU A 28 9.06 -8.36 1.10
C GLU A 28 8.14 -7.31 0.49
N ALA A 29 6.96 -7.73 0.02
CA ALA A 29 5.99 -6.81 -0.55
C ALA A 29 5.50 -5.82 0.50
N ARG A 30 5.20 -6.30 1.70
CA ARG A 30 4.76 -5.43 2.80
C ARG A 30 5.84 -4.41 3.15
N HIS A 31 7.07 -4.87 3.24
CA HIS A 31 8.19 -4.02 3.61
C HIS A 31 8.39 -2.91 2.57
N GLU A 32 8.39 -3.27 1.30
CA GLU A 32 8.55 -2.29 0.23
C GLU A 32 7.39 -1.30 0.19
N ALA A 33 6.17 -1.78 0.36
CA ALA A 33 5.01 -0.92 0.36
C ALA A 33 5.07 0.11 1.48
N ARG A 34 5.47 -0.32 2.67
CA ARG A 34 5.62 0.60 3.81
C ARG A 34 6.71 1.62 3.55
N ARG A 35 7.82 1.20 2.98
CA ARG A 35 8.91 2.12 2.65
C ARG A 35 8.44 3.18 1.67
N LEU A 36 7.75 2.77 0.62
CA LEU A 36 7.22 3.70 -0.38
C LEU A 36 6.21 4.65 0.23
N PHE A 37 5.35 4.14 1.10
CA PHE A 37 4.34 4.94 1.76
C PHE A 37 4.96 6.02 2.64
N PHE A 38 5.94 5.66 3.45
CA PHE A 38 6.61 6.62 4.32
C PHE A 38 7.43 7.63 3.54
N ASP A 39 8.01 7.22 2.41
CA ASP A 39 8.75 8.14 1.55
C ASP A 39 7.86 9.22 0.96
N ARG A 40 6.58 8.91 0.72
CA ARG A 40 5.65 9.92 0.21
C ARG A 40 5.31 11.00 1.24
N GLY A 41 5.38 10.65 2.51
CA GLY A 41 5.08 11.60 3.57
C GLY A 41 3.60 11.95 3.70
N ASP A 42 2.71 11.15 3.14
CA ASP A 42 1.26 11.38 3.20
C ASP A 42 0.69 10.70 4.44
N ALA A 43 0.69 11.42 5.55
CA ALA A 43 0.28 10.86 6.84
C ALA A 43 -1.21 10.53 6.90
N ASP A 44 -2.02 11.13 6.04
CA ASP A 44 -3.47 10.96 6.06
C ASP A 44 -3.95 9.83 5.18
N GLY A 45 -3.04 9.25 4.41
CA GLY A 45 -3.39 8.21 3.47
C GLY A 45 -3.11 6.82 3.97
N GLY A 46 -3.07 5.88 3.05
CA GLY A 46 -2.75 4.51 3.34
C GLY A 46 -2.27 3.80 2.08
N PHE A 47 -2.22 2.48 2.15
CA PHE A 47 -1.87 1.70 0.97
C PHE A 47 -2.53 0.33 1.07
N GLU A 48 -2.65 -0.33 -0.09
CA GLU A 48 -3.08 -1.71 -0.17
C GLU A 48 -2.12 -2.47 -1.06
N VAL A 49 -1.75 -3.67 -0.64
CA VAL A 49 -0.87 -4.54 -1.41
C VAL A 49 -1.68 -5.75 -1.86
N TRP A 50 -1.67 -6.01 -3.15
CA TRP A 50 -2.43 -7.10 -3.73
C TRP A 50 -1.51 -8.00 -4.53
N LEU A 51 -1.74 -9.30 -4.43
CA LEU A 51 -1.17 -10.29 -5.33
C LEU A 51 -2.33 -10.89 -6.11
N ARG A 52 -2.49 -10.47 -7.36
CA ARG A 52 -3.64 -10.82 -8.19
C ARG A 52 -4.94 -10.38 -7.50
N ASP A 53 -5.80 -11.32 -7.12
CA ASP A 53 -7.06 -11.01 -6.46
C ASP A 53 -7.01 -11.24 -4.95
N ARG A 54 -5.80 -11.43 -4.38
CA ARG A 54 -5.62 -11.66 -2.96
C ARG A 54 -5.04 -10.43 -2.28
N LEU A 55 -5.74 -9.91 -1.30
CA LEU A 55 -5.25 -8.79 -0.50
C LEU A 55 -4.16 -9.30 0.45
N VAL A 56 -2.97 -8.75 0.33
CA VAL A 56 -1.82 -9.13 1.15
C VAL A 56 -1.75 -8.28 2.41
N GLU A 57 -1.94 -6.98 2.25
CA GLU A 57 -1.89 -6.06 3.39
C GLU A 57 -2.69 -4.81 3.07
N ARG A 58 -3.33 -4.28 4.10
CA ARG A 58 -3.99 -2.98 4.04
C ARG A 58 -3.52 -2.15 5.21
N HIS A 59 -3.07 -0.95 4.90
CA HIS A 59 -2.74 0.04 5.92
C HIS A 59 -3.56 1.28 5.61
N ALA A 60 -4.35 1.70 6.57
CA ALA A 60 -5.16 2.91 6.42
C ALA A 60 -5.10 3.69 7.71
N THR A 61 -4.97 5.00 7.59
CA THR A 61 -5.07 5.87 8.76
C THR A 61 -6.52 5.84 9.23
N PRO A 62 -6.78 5.50 10.49
CA PRO A 62 -8.15 5.48 10.97
C PRO A 62 -8.77 6.86 10.83
N LEU A 63 -9.98 6.91 10.30
CA LEU A 63 -10.73 8.14 10.27
C LEU A 63 -10.97 8.58 11.71
N SER A 64 -10.64 9.81 11.98
CA SER A 64 -10.91 10.40 13.25
C SER A 64 -12.41 10.47 13.44
N VAL A 65 -12.92 9.76 14.42
CA VAL A 65 -14.36 9.66 14.58
C VAL A 65 -14.78 10.44 15.81
N TYR A 66 -14.68 11.67 15.74
CA TYR A 66 -15.20 12.49 16.83
C TYR A 66 -15.47 13.88 16.40
#